data_8cfc97b6ec5fa0d2d217a81e6a5a6854
#
_entry.id   8cfc97b6ec5fa0d2d217a81e6a5a6854
#
_cell.length_a   1.000
_cell.length_b   1.000
_cell.length_c   1.000
_cell.angle_alpha   90.00
_cell.angle_beta   90.00
_cell.angle_gamma   90.00
#
_symmetry.space_group_name_H-M   'P 1'
#
loop_
_entity.id
_entity.type
_entity.pdbx_description
1 polymer ?
#
loop_
_entity_poly.entity_id
_entity_poly.type
_entity_poly.pdbx_seq_one_letter_code
_entity_poly.pdbx_strand_id
1 'polypeptide(L)'
;MMLRIKKNYLVLGFIVIGLCYTGNAQQAAQKKKSTSVAVVPQKVHLSDDELLDLVQKQTFQYFWQFAHPVSGMARERSNIAYDYGDEVVTTGGTGFGVMALIVATERKWITRDTAARFLLKMINFLSKANSYHGVFPHWLNGATGKTIPFSRKDDGADLVETSYLFQGLLCARQYFTSNNRIEKDIQNRINWLWNDIEWNWFTREGQEVLYWHWSPNNGWAMNFPVRGFNECLVVYVLAASGERYPVTDAVYHHGWVQSNFFRNGKKFYDIELPLGFDYGGPLFFSQYSFMGLDPHGLKDQYADYWKQNQNHTLINHAYCIDNPGKFKGYGENCWGLTASDTYDGYNAHSPTNDFGTISPTAALSAFPYTPDYSMKALKHFYYDLGDKIWGEYGFTDAFNETKNWYSKNYLAIDQGPEIVMIENYRTGLLWKLFMSVPEIQRGLRKLGFESAYTNK
;
A
#
# COMPACT_ATOMS: atom_id res chain seq x y z
N MET A 1 -37.77 -37.56 0.79
CA MET A 1 -37.55 -36.54 -0.23
C MET A 1 -36.60 -35.49 0.37
N MET A 2 -35.29 -35.71 0.23
CA MET A 2 -34.25 -34.92 0.86
C MET A 2 -33.93 -33.70 -0.02
N LEU A 3 -34.22 -32.48 0.46
CA LEU A 3 -33.75 -31.24 -0.15
C LEU A 3 -32.30 -30.97 0.30
N ARG A 4 -31.38 -31.09 -0.62
CA ARG A 4 -29.99 -30.61 -0.45
C ARG A 4 -29.97 -29.09 -0.49
N ILE A 5 -29.71 -28.47 0.62
CA ILE A 5 -29.39 -27.02 0.69
C ILE A 5 -27.93 -26.87 0.26
N LYS A 6 -27.71 -26.32 -0.93
CA LYS A 6 -26.39 -25.85 -1.37
C LYS A 6 -26.04 -24.59 -0.55
N LYS A 7 -25.02 -24.68 0.29
CA LYS A 7 -24.37 -23.51 0.89
C LYS A 7 -23.65 -22.74 -0.21
N ASN A 8 -24.23 -21.62 -0.63
CA ASN A 8 -23.52 -20.64 -1.44
C ASN A 8 -22.57 -19.87 -0.52
N TYR A 9 -21.30 -20.20 -0.58
CA TYR A 9 -20.24 -19.32 -0.08
C TYR A 9 -20.16 -18.13 -1.05
N LEU A 10 -20.61 -16.98 -0.59
CA LEU A 10 -20.35 -15.70 -1.27
C LEU A 10 -18.88 -15.37 -1.02
N VAL A 11 -18.00 -15.85 -1.90
CA VAL A 11 -16.64 -15.37 -1.99
C VAL A 11 -16.75 -13.93 -2.48
N LEU A 12 -16.43 -12.97 -1.62
CA LEU A 12 -16.14 -11.61 -2.06
C LEU A 12 -14.87 -11.68 -2.90
N GLY A 13 -15.03 -12.06 -4.15
CA GLY A 13 -13.97 -11.98 -5.13
C GLY A 13 -13.74 -10.52 -5.47
N PHE A 14 -12.51 -10.05 -5.29
CA PHE A 14 -12.02 -8.94 -6.08
C PHE A 14 -12.21 -9.34 -7.54
N ILE A 15 -13.22 -8.76 -8.21
CA ILE A 15 -13.40 -8.93 -9.64
C ILE A 15 -12.37 -8.03 -10.31
N VAL A 16 -11.16 -8.54 -10.44
CA VAL A 16 -10.27 -8.11 -11.52
C VAL A 16 -10.81 -8.78 -12.77
N ILE A 17 -11.63 -8.06 -13.53
CA ILE A 17 -12.08 -8.52 -14.85
C ILE A 17 -10.88 -8.38 -15.77
N GLY A 18 -10.12 -9.47 -15.88
CA GLY A 18 -9.16 -9.64 -16.96
C GLY A 18 -9.92 -9.71 -18.29
N LEU A 19 -9.91 -8.64 -19.04
CA LEU A 19 -10.34 -8.65 -20.45
C LEU A 19 -9.27 -9.38 -21.24
N CYS A 20 -9.53 -10.65 -21.57
CA CYS A 20 -8.79 -11.35 -22.63
C CYS A 20 -9.07 -10.67 -23.98
N TYR A 21 -8.16 -9.84 -24.42
CA TYR A 21 -8.10 -9.44 -25.84
C TYR A 21 -7.19 -10.41 -26.59
N THR A 22 -7.79 -11.30 -27.38
CA THR A 22 -7.09 -12.00 -28.46
C THR A 22 -7.01 -11.05 -29.65
N GLY A 23 -5.85 -10.49 -29.86
CA GLY A 23 -5.56 -9.64 -31.02
C GLY A 23 -4.22 -10.03 -31.64
N ASN A 24 -4.25 -10.74 -32.78
CA ASN A 24 -3.10 -10.93 -33.65
C ASN A 24 -2.57 -9.59 -34.15
N ALA A 25 -1.31 -9.29 -33.88
CA ALA A 25 -0.55 -8.32 -34.67
C ALA A 25 0.91 -8.74 -34.74
N GLN A 26 1.28 -9.36 -35.86
CA GLN A 26 2.67 -9.36 -36.35
C GLN A 26 2.98 -7.97 -36.92
N GLN A 27 4.09 -7.41 -36.52
CA GLN A 27 5.19 -6.82 -37.31
C GLN A 27 5.90 -5.67 -36.58
N ALA A 28 7.14 -5.95 -36.20
CA ALA A 28 8.37 -5.19 -36.47
C ALA A 28 8.43 -3.69 -36.04
N ALA A 29 9.12 -3.46 -34.93
CA ALA A 29 10.07 -2.34 -34.84
C ALA A 29 11.30 -2.79 -34.04
N GLN A 30 12.41 -3.02 -34.74
CA GLN A 30 13.74 -3.19 -34.14
C GLN A 30 14.14 -1.85 -33.49
N LYS A 31 13.94 -1.71 -32.18
CA LYS A 31 14.61 -0.71 -31.35
C LYS A 31 15.88 -1.34 -30.79
N LYS A 32 17.00 -0.67 -31.01
CA LYS A 32 18.34 -1.02 -30.53
C LYS A 32 18.25 -1.45 -29.04
N LYS A 33 18.57 -2.73 -28.79
CA LYS A 33 18.87 -3.24 -27.47
C LYS A 33 20.12 -2.52 -26.96
N SER A 34 19.95 -1.60 -26.01
CA SER A 34 21.01 -1.27 -25.08
C SER A 34 21.19 -2.52 -24.22
N THR A 35 22.23 -3.27 -24.45
CA THR A 35 22.68 -4.32 -23.55
C THR A 35 23.31 -3.65 -22.32
N SER A 36 22.49 -3.22 -21.37
CA SER A 36 22.97 -3.04 -20.01
C SER A 36 23.27 -4.45 -19.50
N VAL A 37 24.51 -4.77 -19.36
CA VAL A 37 24.96 -5.97 -18.64
C VAL A 37 24.41 -5.80 -17.22
N ALA A 38 23.46 -6.64 -16.84
CA ALA A 38 23.03 -6.74 -15.46
C ALA A 38 24.27 -7.08 -14.65
N VAL A 39 24.75 -6.15 -13.85
CA VAL A 39 25.84 -6.40 -12.90
C VAL A 39 25.26 -7.32 -11.86
N VAL A 40 25.49 -8.62 -12.02
CA VAL A 40 25.22 -9.60 -10.97
C VAL A 40 26.09 -9.19 -9.78
N PRO A 41 25.52 -8.78 -8.64
CA PRO A 41 26.33 -8.35 -7.52
C PRO A 41 27.15 -9.56 -7.05
N GLN A 42 28.47 -9.42 -7.06
CA GLN A 42 29.33 -10.36 -6.38
C GLN A 42 28.81 -10.50 -4.94
N LYS A 43 28.60 -11.72 -4.44
CA LYS A 43 28.07 -12.03 -3.10
C LYS A 43 29.01 -11.51 -1.99
N VAL A 44 29.02 -10.20 -1.79
CA VAL A 44 29.65 -9.58 -0.64
C VAL A 44 28.67 -9.77 0.53
N HIS A 45 29.13 -10.42 1.60
CA HIS A 45 28.34 -10.51 2.83
C HIS A 45 28.28 -9.13 3.48
N LEU A 46 27.11 -8.49 3.35
CA LEU A 46 26.78 -7.22 4.00
C LEU A 46 26.32 -7.49 5.44
N SER A 47 26.58 -6.56 6.34
CA SER A 47 25.90 -6.51 7.63
C SER A 47 24.40 -6.30 7.44
N ASP A 48 23.60 -6.61 8.45
CA ASP A 48 22.15 -6.44 8.39
C ASP A 48 21.75 -4.99 8.08
N ASP A 49 22.43 -4.01 8.70
CA ASP A 49 22.21 -2.58 8.44
C ASP A 49 22.58 -2.17 7.01
N GLU A 50 23.70 -2.65 6.49
CA GLU A 50 24.11 -2.37 5.11
C GLU A 50 23.14 -2.98 4.10
N LEU A 51 22.61 -4.18 4.40
CA LEU A 51 21.63 -4.84 3.54
C LEU A 51 20.30 -4.09 3.54
N LEU A 52 19.82 -3.65 4.69
CA LEU A 52 18.62 -2.78 4.79
C LEU A 52 18.80 -1.47 4.04
N ASP A 53 19.96 -0.81 4.19
CA ASP A 53 20.30 0.42 3.47
C ASP A 53 20.30 0.22 1.95
N LEU A 54 20.91 -0.89 1.49
CA LEU A 54 20.94 -1.25 0.08
C LEU A 54 19.53 -1.44 -0.47
N VAL A 55 18.69 -2.22 0.21
CA VAL A 55 17.32 -2.50 -0.23
C VAL A 55 16.52 -1.21 -0.29
N GLN A 56 16.45 -0.44 0.79
CA GLN A 56 15.70 0.80 0.82
C GLN A 56 16.18 1.79 -0.27
N LYS A 57 17.49 1.94 -0.45
CA LYS A 57 18.07 2.89 -1.42
C LYS A 57 17.81 2.46 -2.86
N GLN A 58 17.90 1.16 -3.15
CA GLN A 58 17.64 0.63 -4.49
C GLN A 58 16.16 0.74 -4.83
N THR A 59 15.27 0.37 -3.91
CA THR A 59 13.82 0.45 -4.07
C THR A 59 13.34 1.90 -4.22
N PHE A 60 13.99 2.85 -3.53
CA PHE A 60 13.71 4.29 -3.67
C PHE A 60 13.89 4.78 -5.11
N GLN A 61 14.76 4.16 -5.93
CA GLN A 61 14.95 4.59 -7.33
C GLN A 61 13.67 4.47 -8.16
N TYR A 62 12.75 3.57 -7.79
CA TYR A 62 11.44 3.50 -8.40
C TYR A 62 10.66 4.82 -8.30
N PHE A 63 10.66 5.44 -7.13
CA PHE A 63 9.98 6.70 -6.86
C PHE A 63 10.78 7.94 -7.27
N TRP A 64 12.06 7.78 -7.57
CA TRP A 64 12.96 8.87 -7.91
C TRP A 64 13.29 8.93 -9.40
N GLN A 65 13.87 7.86 -9.94
CA GLN A 65 14.29 7.81 -11.33
C GLN A 65 13.15 7.43 -12.28
N PHE A 66 12.28 6.56 -11.84
CA PHE A 66 11.14 6.07 -12.63
C PHE A 66 9.85 6.87 -12.42
N ALA A 67 9.83 7.84 -11.49
CA ALA A 67 8.71 8.78 -11.35
C ALA A 67 8.35 9.44 -12.69
N HIS A 68 7.07 9.74 -12.86
CA HIS A 68 6.60 10.38 -14.09
C HIS A 68 7.24 11.77 -14.29
N PRO A 69 7.87 12.08 -15.45
CA PRO A 69 8.72 13.25 -15.61
C PRO A 69 7.96 14.58 -15.52
N VAL A 70 6.67 14.63 -15.83
CA VAL A 70 5.86 15.84 -15.74
C VAL A 70 5.29 16.03 -14.36
N SER A 71 4.58 15.03 -13.82
CA SER A 71 3.92 15.14 -12.52
C SER A 71 4.84 14.93 -11.32
N GLY A 72 5.86 14.10 -11.44
CA GLY A 72 6.63 13.58 -10.32
C GLY A 72 5.91 12.50 -9.52
N MET A 73 4.69 12.12 -9.91
CA MET A 73 3.94 11.03 -9.27
C MET A 73 4.55 9.66 -9.58
N ALA A 74 4.27 8.69 -8.74
CA ALA A 74 4.69 7.32 -8.96
C ALA A 74 3.91 6.71 -10.13
N ARG A 75 4.62 6.09 -11.09
CA ARG A 75 3.97 5.22 -12.08
C ARG A 75 3.35 4.03 -11.36
N GLU A 76 2.25 3.50 -11.89
CA GLU A 76 1.58 2.37 -11.25
C GLU A 76 2.48 1.15 -11.22
N ARG A 77 3.09 0.80 -12.38
CA ARG A 77 4.04 -0.31 -12.51
C ARG A 77 5.11 -0.01 -13.54
N SER A 78 6.17 -0.82 -13.58
CA SER A 78 7.24 -0.69 -14.57
C SER A 78 6.83 -1.04 -16.01
N ASN A 79 5.65 -1.60 -16.19
CA ASN A 79 5.01 -1.86 -17.49
C ASN A 79 5.82 -2.77 -18.42
N ILE A 80 6.43 -3.80 -17.87
CA ILE A 80 7.18 -4.79 -18.65
C ILE A 80 6.27 -5.93 -19.15
N ALA A 81 5.30 -6.34 -18.31
CA ALA A 81 4.40 -7.45 -18.61
C ALA A 81 3.04 -7.01 -19.13
N TYR A 82 2.58 -5.81 -18.79
CA TYR A 82 1.26 -5.27 -19.16
C TYR A 82 1.41 -3.90 -19.78
N ASP A 83 0.74 -3.65 -20.88
CA ASP A 83 0.75 -2.36 -21.57
C ASP A 83 -0.37 -1.45 -21.05
N TYR A 84 -0.12 -0.79 -19.91
CA TYR A 84 -0.99 0.28 -19.42
C TYR A 84 -0.62 1.67 -19.96
N GLY A 85 0.43 1.74 -20.76
CA GLY A 85 1.01 2.99 -21.24
C GLY A 85 1.88 3.71 -20.19
N ASP A 86 2.86 4.45 -20.66
CA ASP A 86 3.85 5.14 -19.82
C ASP A 86 3.28 6.31 -19.00
N GLU A 87 2.04 6.71 -19.27
CA GLU A 87 1.39 7.87 -18.65
C GLU A 87 0.62 7.55 -17.36
N VAL A 88 0.40 6.27 -17.04
CA VAL A 88 -0.39 5.88 -15.87
C VAL A 88 0.40 6.12 -14.59
N VAL A 89 -0.14 6.99 -13.73
CA VAL A 89 0.36 7.21 -12.37
C VAL A 89 -0.73 6.85 -11.35
N THR A 90 -0.31 6.30 -10.22
CA THR A 90 -1.22 5.83 -9.16
C THR A 90 -1.30 6.81 -8.01
N THR A 91 -2.49 6.99 -7.46
CA THR A 91 -2.75 7.94 -6.36
C THR A 91 -2.15 7.44 -5.05
N GLY A 92 -2.49 6.24 -4.59
CA GLY A 92 -2.02 5.71 -3.31
C GLY A 92 -0.54 5.40 -3.31
N GLY A 93 -0.04 4.73 -4.37
CA GLY A 93 1.40 4.48 -4.51
C GLY A 93 2.22 5.77 -4.54
N THR A 94 1.67 6.90 -5.02
CA THR A 94 2.31 8.21 -4.92
C THR A 94 2.43 8.67 -3.47
N GLY A 95 1.41 8.42 -2.63
CA GLY A 95 1.49 8.71 -1.20
C GLY A 95 2.61 7.95 -0.50
N PHE A 96 2.78 6.68 -0.84
CA PHE A 96 3.91 5.86 -0.37
C PHE A 96 5.25 6.38 -0.90
N GLY A 97 5.29 6.83 -2.15
CA GLY A 97 6.46 7.49 -2.73
C GLY A 97 6.85 8.80 -2.03
N VAL A 98 5.87 9.57 -1.53
CA VAL A 98 6.13 10.76 -0.70
C VAL A 98 6.76 10.36 0.63
N MET A 99 6.33 9.29 1.26
CA MET A 99 6.98 8.77 2.47
C MET A 99 8.40 8.29 2.16
N ALA A 100 8.60 7.59 1.04
CA ALA A 100 9.93 7.16 0.59
C ALA A 100 10.87 8.35 0.30
N LEU A 101 10.34 9.46 -0.21
CA LEU A 101 11.10 10.71 -0.41
C LEU A 101 11.59 11.29 0.91
N ILE A 102 10.79 11.22 1.98
CA ILE A 102 11.17 11.63 3.32
C ILE A 102 12.31 10.75 3.84
N VAL A 103 12.18 9.43 3.69
CA VAL A 103 13.23 8.45 4.06
C VAL A 103 14.53 8.77 3.34
N ALA A 104 14.50 8.97 2.02
CA ALA A 104 15.66 9.28 1.22
C ALA A 104 16.35 10.59 1.64
N THR A 105 15.57 11.56 2.10
CA THR A 105 16.09 12.83 2.62
C THR A 105 16.77 12.64 3.96
N GLU A 106 16.16 11.91 4.90
CA GLU A 106 16.72 11.62 6.22
C GLU A 106 18.00 10.78 6.11
N ARG A 107 17.99 9.79 5.21
CA ARG A 107 19.14 8.95 4.89
C ARG A 107 20.22 9.66 4.06
N LYS A 108 19.98 10.93 3.66
CA LYS A 108 20.91 11.75 2.87
C LYS A 108 21.25 11.17 1.48
N TRP A 109 20.36 10.38 0.90
CA TRP A 109 20.50 9.94 -0.49
C TRP A 109 20.22 11.07 -1.46
N ILE A 110 19.36 11.99 -1.06
CA ILE A 110 19.07 13.26 -1.75
C ILE A 110 19.11 14.41 -0.75
N THR A 111 19.32 15.63 -1.26
CA THR A 111 19.29 16.82 -0.39
C THR A 111 17.85 17.24 -0.07
N ARG A 112 17.64 17.86 1.09
CA ARG A 112 16.33 18.38 1.51
C ARG A 112 15.75 19.40 0.51
N ASP A 113 16.57 20.29 -0.06
CA ASP A 113 16.11 21.26 -1.07
C ASP A 113 15.64 20.55 -2.35
N THR A 114 16.37 19.56 -2.81
CA THR A 114 15.98 18.75 -3.99
C THR A 114 14.66 18.00 -3.73
N ALA A 115 14.51 17.37 -2.56
CA ALA A 115 13.29 16.69 -2.16
C ALA A 115 12.10 17.66 -2.08
N ALA A 116 12.28 18.82 -1.46
CA ALA A 116 11.24 19.84 -1.33
C ALA A 116 10.77 20.37 -2.69
N ARG A 117 11.69 20.62 -3.62
CA ARG A 117 11.33 21.06 -5.00
C ARG A 117 10.60 19.98 -5.76
N PHE A 118 11.03 18.73 -5.64
CA PHE A 118 10.36 17.60 -6.28
C PHE A 118 8.93 17.44 -5.73
N LEU A 119 8.76 17.47 -4.42
CA LEU A 119 7.46 17.40 -3.78
C LEU A 119 6.54 18.57 -4.17
N LEU A 120 7.07 19.80 -4.19
CA LEU A 120 6.30 20.98 -4.59
C LEU A 120 5.82 20.88 -6.04
N LYS A 121 6.65 20.35 -6.94
CA LYS A 121 6.26 20.05 -8.33
C LYS A 121 5.06 19.08 -8.36
N MET A 122 5.13 17.99 -7.61
CA MET A 122 4.07 16.97 -7.51
C MET A 122 2.77 17.57 -6.97
N ILE A 123 2.83 18.34 -5.87
CA ILE A 123 1.66 18.99 -5.26
C ILE A 123 1.03 20.01 -6.21
N ASN A 124 1.85 20.75 -6.96
CA ASN A 124 1.39 21.69 -7.99
C ASN A 124 0.66 20.98 -9.13
N PHE A 125 1.07 19.78 -9.49
CA PHE A 125 0.38 18.96 -10.47
C PHE A 125 -0.97 18.47 -9.89
N LEU A 126 -0.96 17.90 -8.70
CA LEU A 126 -2.18 17.42 -8.00
C LEU A 126 -3.22 18.53 -7.83
N SER A 127 -2.79 19.77 -7.55
CA SER A 127 -3.70 20.93 -7.42
C SER A 127 -4.47 21.28 -8.71
N LYS A 128 -4.12 20.67 -9.84
CA LYS A 128 -4.75 20.89 -11.16
C LYS A 128 -5.29 19.61 -11.76
N ALA A 129 -5.01 18.47 -11.16
CA ALA A 129 -5.48 17.17 -11.61
C ALA A 129 -6.98 17.00 -11.34
N ASN A 130 -7.61 16.05 -12.03
CA ASN A 130 -8.99 15.71 -11.75
C ASN A 130 -9.13 15.20 -10.30
N SER A 131 -10.11 15.74 -9.61
CA SER A 131 -10.60 15.26 -8.32
C SER A 131 -12.12 15.42 -8.30
N TYR A 132 -12.78 14.67 -7.43
CA TYR A 132 -14.21 14.63 -7.32
C TYR A 132 -14.57 14.71 -5.83
N HIS A 133 -15.19 15.79 -5.39
CA HIS A 133 -15.39 16.05 -3.97
C HIS A 133 -14.08 16.06 -3.17
N GLY A 134 -13.00 16.60 -3.80
CA GLY A 134 -11.65 16.62 -3.24
C GLY A 134 -10.92 15.28 -3.26
N VAL A 135 -11.54 14.19 -3.73
CA VAL A 135 -10.97 12.83 -3.78
C VAL A 135 -10.43 12.53 -5.17
N PHE A 136 -9.21 12.05 -5.26
CA PHE A 136 -8.54 11.71 -6.51
C PHE A 136 -8.98 10.33 -7.03
N PRO A 137 -8.91 10.10 -8.34
CA PRO A 137 -9.16 8.78 -8.91
C PRO A 137 -8.02 7.81 -8.58
N HIS A 138 -8.27 6.53 -8.76
CA HIS A 138 -7.28 5.47 -8.61
C HIS A 138 -6.04 5.76 -9.48
N TRP A 139 -6.26 6.04 -10.78
CA TRP A 139 -5.23 6.38 -11.74
C TRP A 139 -5.45 7.74 -12.39
N LEU A 140 -4.35 8.43 -12.62
CA LEU A 140 -4.27 9.67 -13.38
C LEU A 140 -3.33 9.51 -14.58
N ASN A 141 -3.57 10.28 -15.61
CA ASN A 141 -2.58 10.50 -16.65
C ASN A 141 -1.52 11.48 -16.11
N GLY A 142 -0.30 11.02 -15.97
CA GLY A 142 0.80 11.76 -15.35
C GLY A 142 1.24 13.02 -16.11
N ALA A 143 0.91 13.15 -17.40
CA ALA A 143 1.20 14.35 -18.17
C ALA A 143 0.08 15.40 -18.06
N THR A 144 -1.19 14.97 -17.99
CA THR A 144 -2.35 15.87 -18.12
C THR A 144 -3.17 16.05 -16.84
N GLY A 145 -3.02 15.15 -15.87
CA GLY A 145 -3.84 15.11 -14.65
C GLY A 145 -5.28 14.62 -14.86
N LYS A 146 -5.60 14.11 -16.04
CA LYS A 146 -6.93 13.55 -16.31
C LYS A 146 -7.06 12.16 -15.72
N THR A 147 -8.27 11.82 -15.29
CA THR A 147 -8.63 10.48 -14.82
C THR A 147 -8.37 9.43 -15.90
N ILE A 148 -7.69 8.36 -15.55
CA ILE A 148 -7.64 7.10 -16.30
C ILE A 148 -8.54 6.11 -15.54
N PRO A 149 -9.62 5.59 -16.14
CA PRO A 149 -10.51 4.65 -15.46
C PRO A 149 -9.77 3.37 -15.06
N PHE A 150 -9.87 2.99 -13.78
CA PHE A 150 -9.39 1.69 -13.31
C PHE A 150 -10.29 0.56 -13.85
N SER A 151 -11.59 0.83 -13.89
CA SER A 151 -12.58 -0.03 -14.54
C SER A 151 -13.73 0.81 -15.10
N ARG A 152 -14.65 0.18 -15.83
CA ARG A 152 -15.79 0.88 -16.45
C ARG A 152 -16.65 1.67 -15.47
N LYS A 153 -16.72 1.26 -14.19
CA LYS A 153 -17.50 1.93 -13.15
C LYS A 153 -16.64 2.67 -12.13
N ASP A 154 -15.33 2.45 -12.20
CA ASP A 154 -14.33 3.10 -11.38
C ASP A 154 -13.53 4.06 -12.26
N ASP A 155 -14.19 5.17 -12.61
CA ASP A 155 -13.72 6.24 -13.48
C ASP A 155 -13.80 7.61 -12.81
N GLY A 156 -13.80 7.63 -11.49
CA GLY A 156 -13.96 8.84 -10.69
C GLY A 156 -13.16 8.77 -9.37
N ALA A 157 -13.79 9.19 -8.29
CA ALA A 157 -13.18 9.24 -6.97
C ALA A 157 -12.85 7.84 -6.41
N ASP A 158 -11.63 7.69 -5.88
CA ASP A 158 -11.21 6.56 -5.05
C ASP A 158 -10.77 7.07 -3.67
N LEU A 159 -11.63 6.85 -2.66
CA LEU A 159 -11.42 7.35 -1.30
C LEU A 159 -10.23 6.68 -0.61
N VAL A 160 -10.00 5.40 -0.90
CA VAL A 160 -8.96 4.60 -0.26
C VAL A 160 -7.59 5.00 -0.81
N GLU A 161 -7.44 5.07 -2.11
CA GLU A 161 -6.20 5.55 -2.75
C GLU A 161 -5.86 6.99 -2.33
N THR A 162 -6.86 7.86 -2.27
CA THR A 162 -6.69 9.23 -1.77
C THR A 162 -6.25 9.25 -0.31
N SER A 163 -6.74 8.33 0.51
CA SER A 163 -6.31 8.21 1.90
C SER A 163 -4.84 7.84 2.02
N TYR A 164 -4.34 6.95 1.18
CA TYR A 164 -2.91 6.63 1.13
C TYR A 164 -2.08 7.82 0.64
N LEU A 165 -2.57 8.58 -0.33
CA LEU A 165 -1.91 9.81 -0.76
C LEU A 165 -1.77 10.79 0.41
N PHE A 166 -2.85 11.01 1.16
CA PHE A 166 -2.82 11.94 2.30
C PHE A 166 -2.04 11.41 3.50
N GLN A 167 -1.92 10.11 3.66
CA GLN A 167 -0.99 9.54 4.65
C GLN A 167 0.45 10.03 4.39
N GLY A 168 0.89 10.01 3.13
CA GLY A 168 2.18 10.55 2.72
C GLY A 168 2.27 12.08 2.80
N LEU A 169 1.29 12.79 2.28
CA LEU A 169 1.29 14.27 2.26
C LEU A 169 1.27 14.87 3.67
N LEU A 170 0.52 14.28 4.61
CA LEU A 170 0.50 14.73 6.00
C LEU A 170 1.85 14.49 6.71
N CYS A 171 2.51 13.35 6.44
CA CYS A 171 3.90 13.15 6.88
C CYS A 171 4.83 14.25 6.33
N ALA A 172 4.71 14.56 5.04
CA ALA A 172 5.52 15.57 4.40
C ALA A 172 5.26 17.00 4.96
N ARG A 173 4.02 17.32 5.29
CA ARG A 173 3.65 18.58 5.95
C ARG A 173 4.34 18.72 7.30
N GLN A 174 4.48 17.65 8.06
CA GLN A 174 5.18 17.65 9.36
C GLN A 174 6.70 17.59 9.22
N TYR A 175 7.20 17.05 8.11
CA TYR A 175 8.62 16.97 7.86
C TYR A 175 9.21 18.28 7.32
N PHE A 176 8.61 18.88 6.27
CA PHE A 176 9.09 20.10 5.63
C PHE A 176 8.56 21.34 6.36
N THR A 177 9.26 21.74 7.45
CA THR A 177 8.84 22.82 8.36
C THR A 177 9.81 23.98 8.45
N SER A 178 10.84 24.04 7.59
CA SER A 178 11.80 25.14 7.58
C SER A 178 11.15 26.46 7.14
N ASN A 179 11.64 27.57 7.67
CA ASN A 179 11.10 28.89 7.38
C ASN A 179 11.55 29.45 6.02
N ASN A 180 11.57 28.63 4.97
CA ASN A 180 11.82 29.03 3.60
C ASN A 180 10.53 29.00 2.75
N ARG A 181 10.54 29.68 1.61
CA ARG A 181 9.37 29.83 0.76
C ARG A 181 8.84 28.48 0.24
N ILE A 182 9.74 27.57 -0.17
CA ILE A 182 9.35 26.29 -0.79
C ILE A 182 8.61 25.43 0.22
N GLU A 183 9.13 25.29 1.44
CA GLU A 183 8.51 24.46 2.46
C GLU A 183 7.20 25.07 2.99
N LYS A 184 7.10 26.39 3.06
CA LYS A 184 5.83 27.09 3.34
C LYS A 184 4.78 26.83 2.24
N ASP A 185 5.19 26.89 0.97
CA ASP A 185 4.29 26.59 -0.15
C ASP A 185 3.81 25.14 -0.11
N ILE A 186 4.68 24.18 0.25
CA ILE A 186 4.31 22.77 0.47
C ILE A 186 3.23 22.67 1.54
N GLN A 187 3.46 23.24 2.73
CA GLN A 187 2.49 23.18 3.83
C GLN A 187 1.14 23.78 3.45
N ASN A 188 1.14 24.98 2.87
CA ASN A 188 -0.08 25.67 2.48
C ASN A 188 -0.89 24.90 1.44
N ARG A 189 -0.21 24.30 0.46
CA ARG A 189 -0.90 23.52 -0.59
C ARG A 189 -1.42 22.20 -0.08
N ILE A 190 -0.69 21.50 0.80
CA ILE A 190 -1.20 20.28 1.44
C ILE A 190 -2.42 20.63 2.28
N ASN A 191 -2.39 21.72 3.05
CA ASN A 191 -3.56 22.17 3.82
C ASN A 191 -4.76 22.49 2.92
N TRP A 192 -4.51 23.13 1.78
CA TRP A 192 -5.58 23.43 0.82
C TRP A 192 -6.20 22.14 0.27
N LEU A 193 -5.40 21.20 -0.22
CA LEU A 193 -5.88 19.91 -0.73
C LEU A 193 -6.60 19.11 0.37
N TRP A 194 -6.08 19.09 1.60
CA TRP A 194 -6.69 18.40 2.73
C TRP A 194 -8.08 18.93 3.06
N ASN A 195 -8.23 20.25 3.07
CA ASN A 195 -9.49 20.90 3.39
C ASN A 195 -10.54 20.85 2.26
N ASP A 196 -10.15 20.45 1.06
CA ASP A 196 -11.04 20.27 -0.08
C ASP A 196 -11.78 18.92 -0.07
N ILE A 197 -11.31 17.95 0.71
CA ILE A 197 -11.90 16.61 0.76
C ILE A 197 -13.23 16.64 1.51
N GLU A 198 -14.29 16.27 0.82
CA GLU A 198 -15.64 16.13 1.37
C GLU A 198 -15.85 14.70 1.91
N TRP A 199 -15.18 14.34 3.02
CA TRP A 199 -15.25 13.00 3.63
C TRP A 199 -16.67 12.52 3.87
N ASN A 200 -17.57 13.42 4.34
CA ASN A 200 -18.97 13.12 4.59
C ASN A 200 -19.76 12.82 3.31
N TRP A 201 -19.33 13.29 2.13
CA TRP A 201 -19.94 12.92 0.84
C TRP A 201 -19.91 11.40 0.65
N PHE A 202 -18.80 10.77 1.04
CA PHE A 202 -18.58 9.34 0.86
C PHE A 202 -19.36 8.46 1.85
N THR A 203 -20.20 9.05 2.70
CA THR A 203 -21.23 8.32 3.45
C THR A 203 -22.51 8.08 2.63
N ARG A 204 -22.56 8.54 1.40
CA ARG A 204 -23.71 8.36 0.49
C ARG A 204 -25.03 8.76 1.19
N GLU A 205 -25.28 10.06 1.24
CA GLU A 205 -26.50 10.64 1.85
C GLU A 205 -26.61 10.40 3.37
N GLY A 206 -25.47 10.39 4.08
CA GLY A 206 -25.45 10.31 5.55
C GLY A 206 -25.60 8.90 6.12
N GLN A 207 -25.35 7.85 5.34
CA GLN A 207 -25.27 6.49 5.88
C GLN A 207 -24.07 6.36 6.84
N GLU A 208 -24.20 5.50 7.84
CA GLU A 208 -23.13 5.26 8.82
C GLU A 208 -22.06 4.29 8.31
N VAL A 209 -21.57 4.52 7.09
CA VAL A 209 -20.49 3.76 6.44
C VAL A 209 -19.85 4.59 5.35
N LEU A 210 -18.54 4.42 5.12
CA LEU A 210 -17.85 5.01 3.97
C LEU A 210 -17.96 4.10 2.76
N TYR A 211 -18.12 4.73 1.58
CA TYR A 211 -18.09 4.05 0.29
C TYR A 211 -16.76 4.32 -0.41
N TRP A 212 -16.20 3.31 -1.05
CA TRP A 212 -14.88 3.36 -1.66
C TRP A 212 -14.83 4.26 -2.89
N HIS A 213 -15.83 4.11 -3.79
CA HIS A 213 -15.81 4.72 -5.12
C HIS A 213 -17.04 5.58 -5.38
N TRP A 214 -16.82 6.70 -6.06
CA TRP A 214 -17.89 7.48 -6.69
C TRP A 214 -17.48 7.88 -8.11
N SER A 215 -18.39 7.74 -9.07
CA SER A 215 -18.15 8.02 -10.48
C SER A 215 -19.00 9.22 -10.96
N PRO A 216 -18.43 10.19 -11.68
CA PRO A 216 -19.20 11.25 -12.29
C PRO A 216 -20.17 10.74 -13.37
N ASN A 217 -19.89 9.57 -13.95
CA ASN A 217 -20.69 8.97 -15.02
C ASN A 217 -21.65 7.88 -14.54
N ASN A 218 -21.30 7.21 -13.44
CA ASN A 218 -22.02 6.04 -12.93
C ASN A 218 -22.54 6.23 -11.49
N GLY A 219 -22.27 7.37 -10.84
CA GLY A 219 -22.64 7.62 -9.44
C GLY A 219 -22.06 6.55 -8.49
N TRP A 220 -22.91 5.98 -7.66
CA TRP A 220 -22.56 4.95 -6.69
C TRP A 220 -22.70 3.51 -7.24
N ALA A 221 -22.57 3.30 -8.56
CA ALA A 221 -22.82 2.01 -9.19
C ALA A 221 -21.85 0.88 -8.79
N MET A 222 -20.65 1.21 -8.27
CA MET A 222 -19.76 0.22 -7.64
C MET A 222 -20.37 -0.34 -6.36
N ASN A 223 -21.12 0.49 -5.62
CA ASN A 223 -21.83 0.12 -4.39
C ASN A 223 -20.95 -0.70 -3.41
N PHE A 224 -19.75 -0.21 -3.15
CA PHE A 224 -18.74 -0.91 -2.35
C PHE A 224 -18.53 -0.20 -1.01
N PRO A 225 -19.27 -0.56 0.05
CA PRO A 225 -19.05 -0.04 1.39
C PRO A 225 -17.76 -0.61 1.97
N VAL A 226 -16.95 0.24 2.57
CA VAL A 226 -15.68 -0.13 3.23
C VAL A 226 -16.00 -0.70 4.61
N ARG A 227 -15.94 -2.02 4.77
CA ARG A 227 -16.35 -2.71 6.00
C ARG A 227 -15.39 -3.83 6.37
N GLY A 228 -15.27 -4.08 7.69
CA GLY A 228 -14.46 -5.15 8.22
C GLY A 228 -12.98 -4.78 8.31
N PHE A 229 -12.19 -5.57 9.05
CA PHE A 229 -10.77 -5.30 9.20
C PHE A 229 -10.02 -5.69 7.92
N ASN A 230 -9.45 -4.68 7.30
CA ASN A 230 -8.59 -4.74 6.12
C ASN A 230 -7.63 -3.54 6.11
N GLU A 231 -7.05 -3.19 4.97
CA GLU A 231 -6.12 -2.09 4.79
C GLU A 231 -6.69 -0.68 5.04
N CYS A 232 -8.01 -0.55 5.17
CA CYS A 232 -8.70 0.74 5.15
C CYS A 232 -8.90 1.40 6.52
N LEU A 233 -8.25 0.94 7.61
CA LEU A 233 -8.38 1.60 8.91
C LEU A 233 -8.02 3.09 8.83
N VAL A 234 -6.96 3.43 8.12
CA VAL A 234 -6.51 4.82 7.96
C VAL A 234 -7.54 5.70 7.28
N VAL A 235 -8.40 5.15 6.42
CA VAL A 235 -9.49 5.89 5.75
C VAL A 235 -10.46 6.45 6.77
N TYR A 236 -10.87 5.64 7.74
CA TYR A 236 -11.77 6.05 8.82
C TYR A 236 -11.13 7.06 9.76
N VAL A 237 -9.85 6.86 10.08
CA VAL A 237 -9.09 7.82 10.89
C VAL A 237 -9.02 9.18 10.19
N LEU A 238 -8.65 9.21 8.89
CA LEU A 238 -8.56 10.43 8.11
C LEU A 238 -9.95 11.11 7.96
N ALA A 239 -10.98 10.34 7.67
CA ALA A 239 -12.33 10.88 7.53
C ALA A 239 -12.87 11.51 8.83
N ALA A 240 -12.57 10.89 9.99
CA ALA A 240 -12.89 11.47 11.30
C ALA A 240 -12.04 12.69 11.66
N SER A 241 -10.82 12.80 11.06
CA SER A 241 -9.86 13.88 11.27
C SER A 241 -10.12 15.12 10.40
N GLY A 242 -10.98 15.02 9.38
CA GLY A 242 -11.32 16.14 8.51
C GLY A 242 -11.78 17.37 9.29
N GLU A 243 -11.39 18.58 8.83
CA GLU A 243 -11.75 19.82 9.53
C GLU A 243 -13.09 20.38 9.03
N ARG A 244 -13.30 20.39 7.72
CA ARG A 244 -14.50 21.00 7.10
C ARG A 244 -15.66 20.03 6.95
N TYR A 245 -15.38 18.79 6.59
CA TYR A 245 -16.37 17.77 6.26
C TYR A 245 -16.11 16.42 6.94
N PRO A 246 -15.86 16.40 8.26
CA PRO A 246 -15.55 15.14 8.95
C PRO A 246 -16.78 14.24 9.04
N VAL A 247 -16.54 12.94 9.16
CA VAL A 247 -17.58 11.97 9.52
C VAL A 247 -17.72 11.87 11.06
N THR A 248 -18.86 11.36 11.52
CA THR A 248 -19.08 11.05 12.94
C THR A 248 -18.38 9.74 13.32
N ASP A 249 -18.21 9.50 14.62
CA ASP A 249 -17.72 8.23 15.19
C ASP A 249 -18.65 7.05 14.87
N ALA A 250 -19.96 7.30 14.75
CA ALA A 250 -20.93 6.29 14.33
C ALA A 250 -20.56 5.63 12.99
N VAL A 251 -19.97 6.38 12.04
CA VAL A 251 -19.53 5.84 10.76
C VAL A 251 -18.45 4.77 10.94
N TYR A 252 -17.56 4.92 11.91
CA TYR A 252 -16.58 3.91 12.29
C TYR A 252 -17.22 2.71 12.98
N HIS A 253 -17.97 2.98 14.05
CA HIS A 253 -18.51 1.92 14.91
C HIS A 253 -19.61 1.09 14.24
N HIS A 254 -20.43 1.69 13.38
CA HIS A 254 -21.54 1.00 12.70
C HIS A 254 -21.16 0.59 11.27
N GLY A 255 -20.31 1.34 10.59
CA GLY A 255 -19.86 1.03 9.22
C GLY A 255 -18.73 0.02 9.17
N TRP A 256 -17.59 0.39 9.71
CA TRP A 256 -16.36 -0.42 9.69
C TRP A 256 -16.47 -1.67 10.56
N VAL A 257 -16.86 -1.48 11.81
CA VAL A 257 -16.84 -2.54 12.84
C VAL A 257 -17.98 -3.53 12.70
N GLN A 258 -19.19 -3.06 12.39
CA GLN A 258 -20.36 -3.94 12.26
C GLN A 258 -20.35 -4.71 10.94
N SER A 259 -19.45 -5.66 10.85
CA SER A 259 -19.27 -6.55 9.70
C SER A 259 -18.93 -7.95 10.17
N ASN A 260 -19.41 -8.95 9.46
CA ASN A 260 -19.04 -10.35 9.69
C ASN A 260 -17.55 -10.63 9.46
N PHE A 261 -16.81 -9.67 8.89
CA PHE A 261 -15.38 -9.77 8.59
C PHE A 261 -14.53 -8.87 9.49
N PHE A 262 -15.10 -8.32 10.57
CA PHE A 262 -14.32 -7.48 11.48
C PHE A 262 -13.72 -8.30 12.63
N ARG A 263 -14.53 -9.00 13.42
CA ARG A 263 -14.04 -9.84 14.52
C ARG A 263 -13.74 -11.25 14.02
N ASN A 264 -12.60 -11.81 14.43
CA ASN A 264 -12.24 -13.19 14.15
C ASN A 264 -12.22 -14.03 15.45
N GLY A 265 -11.25 -13.83 16.33
CA GLY A 265 -11.12 -14.52 17.62
C GLY A 265 -10.72 -16.00 17.53
N LYS A 266 -10.45 -16.53 16.32
CA LYS A 266 -9.97 -17.90 16.13
C LYS A 266 -8.46 -18.00 16.33
N LYS A 267 -7.98 -19.23 16.48
CA LYS A 267 -6.56 -19.55 16.48
C LYS A 267 -6.17 -20.27 15.18
N PHE A 268 -5.04 -19.86 14.63
CA PHE A 268 -4.38 -20.50 13.50
C PHE A 268 -2.94 -20.76 13.90
N TYR A 269 -2.46 -22.00 13.81
CA TYR A 269 -1.12 -22.39 14.31
C TYR A 269 -0.90 -22.00 15.78
N ASP A 270 -1.93 -22.17 16.62
CA ASP A 270 -1.97 -21.77 18.04
C ASP A 270 -1.86 -20.25 18.27
N ILE A 271 -1.84 -19.43 17.25
CA ILE A 271 -1.79 -17.96 17.31
C ILE A 271 -3.22 -17.42 17.19
N GLU A 272 -3.65 -16.64 18.19
CA GLU A 272 -4.94 -15.97 18.19
C GLU A 272 -4.97 -14.84 17.16
N LEU A 273 -6.01 -14.79 16.31
CA LEU A 273 -6.24 -13.70 15.38
C LEU A 273 -7.46 -12.87 15.86
N PRO A 274 -7.25 -11.67 16.41
CA PRO A 274 -8.36 -10.86 16.94
C PRO A 274 -9.37 -10.41 15.88
N LEU A 275 -8.88 -9.94 14.73
CA LEU A 275 -9.68 -9.28 13.69
C LEU A 275 -9.45 -9.90 12.31
N GLY A 276 -10.41 -9.63 11.41
CA GLY A 276 -10.27 -9.88 9.97
C GLY A 276 -10.71 -11.26 9.53
N PHE A 277 -10.31 -11.61 8.33
CA PHE A 277 -10.61 -12.88 7.68
C PHE A 277 -9.85 -14.04 8.33
N ASP A 278 -10.29 -15.26 8.06
CA ASP A 278 -9.56 -16.46 8.48
C ASP A 278 -8.11 -16.38 7.96
N TYR A 279 -7.15 -16.70 8.81
CA TYR A 279 -5.71 -16.53 8.62
C TYR A 279 -5.25 -15.06 8.42
N GLY A 280 -6.13 -14.06 8.48
CA GLY A 280 -5.81 -12.63 8.36
C GLY A 280 -5.97 -12.03 6.96
N GLY A 281 -6.06 -12.85 5.92
CA GLY A 281 -6.03 -12.38 4.54
C GLY A 281 -4.63 -12.07 4.03
N PRO A 282 -4.48 -11.25 2.96
CA PRO A 282 -3.19 -10.80 2.45
C PRO A 282 -2.50 -9.84 3.43
N LEU A 283 -1.16 -9.88 3.51
CA LEU A 283 -0.39 -9.14 4.52
C LEU A 283 -0.51 -7.61 4.41
N PHE A 284 -0.82 -7.06 3.25
CA PHE A 284 -0.99 -5.62 3.12
C PHE A 284 -2.11 -5.06 4.04
N PHE A 285 -3.05 -5.89 4.49
CA PHE A 285 -4.06 -5.50 5.48
C PHE A 285 -3.48 -5.02 6.82
N SER A 286 -2.33 -5.55 7.20
CA SER A 286 -1.60 -5.14 8.41
C SER A 286 -0.44 -4.17 8.11
N GLN A 287 -0.31 -3.69 6.88
CA GLN A 287 0.81 -2.85 6.45
C GLN A 287 0.35 -1.45 6.02
N TYR A 288 -0.57 -1.31 5.06
CA TYR A 288 -0.84 -0.03 4.41
C TYR A 288 -1.35 1.06 5.35
N SER A 289 -2.34 0.77 6.20
CA SER A 289 -2.78 1.74 7.22
C SER A 289 -1.67 2.08 8.22
N PHE A 290 -0.80 1.11 8.51
CA PHE A 290 0.22 1.21 9.55
C PHE A 290 1.58 1.71 9.05
N MET A 291 1.65 2.19 7.82
CA MET A 291 2.81 2.97 7.38
C MET A 291 2.87 4.34 8.09
N GLY A 292 1.72 4.94 8.35
CA GLY A 292 1.59 6.19 9.10
C GLY A 292 1.07 6.00 10.52
N LEU A 293 0.02 5.19 10.71
CA LEU A 293 -0.50 4.88 12.05
C LEU A 293 0.52 4.02 12.80
N ASP A 294 1.04 4.53 13.91
CA ASP A 294 1.91 3.76 14.81
C ASP A 294 1.08 2.74 15.58
N PRO A 295 1.25 1.43 15.34
CA PRO A 295 0.47 0.42 16.04
C PRO A 295 0.90 0.20 17.49
N HIS A 296 2.06 0.74 17.94
CA HIS A 296 2.53 0.59 19.31
C HIS A 296 1.58 1.27 20.32
N GLY A 297 0.91 0.46 21.11
CA GLY A 297 -0.05 0.94 22.08
C GLY A 297 -1.31 1.58 21.45
N LEU A 298 -1.50 1.42 20.15
CA LEU A 298 -2.73 1.82 19.47
C LEU A 298 -3.81 0.78 19.76
N LYS A 299 -4.82 1.20 20.50
CA LYS A 299 -5.93 0.35 20.95
C LYS A 299 -7.25 1.09 20.81
N ASP A 300 -8.30 0.33 20.64
CA ASP A 300 -9.67 0.78 20.86
C ASP A 300 -10.43 -0.29 21.66
N GLN A 301 -11.75 -0.12 21.79
CA GLN A 301 -12.59 -1.09 22.50
C GLN A 301 -12.64 -2.48 21.81
N TYR A 302 -12.07 -2.64 20.62
CA TYR A 302 -12.18 -3.85 19.82
C TYR A 302 -10.89 -4.64 19.75
N ALA A 303 -9.73 -3.99 19.69
CA ALA A 303 -8.44 -4.65 19.52
C ALA A 303 -7.23 -3.83 20.00
N ASP A 304 -6.14 -4.55 20.22
CA ASP A 304 -4.78 -4.04 20.26
C ASP A 304 -4.18 -4.25 18.86
N TYR A 305 -3.89 -3.17 18.14
CA TYR A 305 -3.49 -3.23 16.73
C TYR A 305 -2.05 -3.69 16.53
N TRP A 306 -1.18 -3.53 17.55
CA TRP A 306 0.14 -4.18 17.52
C TRP A 306 0.02 -5.69 17.55
N LYS A 307 -0.76 -6.21 18.51
CA LYS A 307 -1.01 -7.66 18.63
C LYS A 307 -1.68 -8.22 17.37
N GLN A 308 -2.66 -7.50 16.82
CA GLN A 308 -3.35 -7.89 15.59
C GLN A 308 -2.36 -8.07 14.43
N ASN A 309 -1.53 -7.07 14.16
CA ASN A 309 -0.62 -7.06 13.01
C ASN A 309 0.51 -8.08 13.16
N GLN A 310 1.06 -8.18 14.37
CA GLN A 310 2.10 -9.17 14.68
C GLN A 310 1.54 -10.59 14.51
N ASN A 311 0.37 -10.88 15.07
CA ASN A 311 -0.24 -12.21 14.99
C ASN A 311 -0.61 -12.57 13.54
N HIS A 312 -1.16 -11.65 12.76
CA HIS A 312 -1.42 -11.86 11.35
C HIS A 312 -0.14 -12.21 10.58
N THR A 313 0.94 -11.48 10.84
CA THR A 313 2.25 -11.73 10.21
C THR A 313 2.79 -13.12 10.58
N LEU A 314 2.73 -13.49 11.87
CA LEU A 314 3.17 -14.80 12.36
C LEU A 314 2.34 -15.95 11.77
N ILE A 315 1.03 -15.75 11.60
CA ILE A 315 0.14 -16.74 10.97
C ILE A 315 0.51 -16.94 9.50
N ASN A 316 0.79 -15.86 8.75
CA ASN A 316 1.21 -15.94 7.34
C ASN A 316 2.55 -16.68 7.21
N HIS A 317 3.51 -16.39 8.09
CA HIS A 317 4.79 -17.08 8.16
C HIS A 317 4.62 -18.57 8.48
N ALA A 318 3.84 -18.90 9.51
CA ALA A 318 3.57 -20.28 9.91
C ALA A 318 2.88 -21.10 8.81
N TYR A 319 1.96 -20.46 8.06
CA TYR A 319 1.31 -21.07 6.90
C TYR A 319 2.33 -21.45 5.81
N CYS A 320 3.28 -20.55 5.52
CA CYS A 320 4.32 -20.85 4.53
C CYS A 320 5.28 -21.96 5.00
N ILE A 321 5.52 -22.10 6.30
CA ILE A 321 6.29 -23.24 6.86
C ILE A 321 5.50 -24.55 6.74
N ASP A 322 4.22 -24.57 7.13
CA ASP A 322 3.32 -25.71 7.01
C ASP A 322 3.13 -26.14 5.56
N ASN A 323 3.07 -25.17 4.66
CA ASN A 323 3.02 -25.35 3.21
C ASN A 323 1.99 -26.41 2.77
N PRO A 324 0.71 -26.27 3.10
CA PRO A 324 -0.30 -27.29 2.79
C PRO A 324 -0.48 -27.50 1.28
N GLY A 325 -0.18 -26.48 0.47
CA GLY A 325 -0.17 -26.54 -1.00
C GLY A 325 1.04 -27.26 -1.60
N LYS A 326 2.06 -27.58 -0.78
CA LYS A 326 3.34 -28.20 -1.19
C LYS A 326 4.04 -27.42 -2.31
N PHE A 327 4.00 -26.10 -2.23
CA PHE A 327 4.66 -25.22 -3.19
C PHE A 327 6.18 -25.23 -2.98
N LYS A 328 6.93 -25.29 -4.07
CA LYS A 328 8.38 -25.21 -4.04
C LYS A 328 8.80 -23.83 -3.53
N GLY A 329 9.82 -23.82 -2.67
CA GLY A 329 10.42 -22.61 -2.11
C GLY A 329 9.79 -22.15 -0.79
N TYR A 330 8.54 -22.46 -0.52
CA TYR A 330 7.87 -22.08 0.73
C TYR A 330 8.61 -22.69 1.96
N GLY A 331 8.76 -21.89 3.01
CA GLY A 331 9.40 -22.33 4.25
C GLY A 331 9.79 -21.18 5.17
N GLU A 332 10.61 -21.47 6.17
CA GLU A 332 11.02 -20.52 7.22
C GLU A 332 11.63 -19.22 6.67
N ASN A 333 12.39 -19.29 5.59
CA ASN A 333 13.10 -18.16 5.00
C ASN A 333 12.44 -17.65 3.71
N CYS A 334 11.36 -18.28 3.25
CA CYS A 334 10.67 -17.90 2.02
C CYS A 334 9.16 -17.88 2.26
N TRP A 335 8.64 -16.71 2.54
CA TRP A 335 7.26 -16.46 2.92
C TRP A 335 6.83 -15.05 2.51
N GLY A 336 5.54 -14.79 2.60
CA GLY A 336 4.96 -13.48 2.31
C GLY A 336 3.87 -13.55 1.25
N LEU A 337 2.63 -13.74 1.70
CA LEU A 337 1.45 -13.73 0.84
C LEU A 337 0.75 -12.38 0.92
N THR A 338 0.68 -11.70 -0.22
CA THR A 338 -0.01 -10.42 -0.37
C THR A 338 -0.55 -10.27 -1.79
N ALA A 339 -1.26 -9.18 -2.09
CA ALA A 339 -1.64 -8.86 -3.46
C ALA A 339 -0.40 -8.60 -4.31
N SER A 340 -0.31 -9.21 -5.47
CA SER A 340 0.84 -9.10 -6.37
C SER A 340 0.56 -9.68 -7.76
N ASP A 341 1.49 -9.46 -8.68
CA ASP A 341 1.52 -10.19 -9.95
C ASP A 341 1.61 -11.70 -9.70
N THR A 342 1.04 -12.47 -10.58
CA THR A 342 1.19 -13.92 -10.65
C THR A 342 1.44 -14.35 -12.11
N TYR A 343 1.75 -15.61 -12.33
CA TYR A 343 2.11 -16.13 -13.66
C TYR A 343 1.01 -16.00 -14.72
N ASP A 344 -0.23 -15.72 -14.32
CA ASP A 344 -1.39 -15.57 -15.21
C ASP A 344 -2.22 -14.29 -14.94
N GLY A 345 -1.65 -13.29 -14.25
CA GLY A 345 -2.32 -12.03 -13.99
C GLY A 345 -1.91 -11.35 -12.70
N TYR A 346 -2.88 -10.90 -11.91
CA TYR A 346 -2.72 -10.28 -10.59
C TYR A 346 -3.70 -10.89 -9.59
N ASN A 347 -3.28 -11.15 -8.35
CA ASN A 347 -4.14 -11.77 -7.36
C ASN A 347 -3.80 -11.31 -5.93
N ALA A 348 -4.81 -11.30 -5.06
CA ALA A 348 -4.64 -11.06 -3.62
C ALA A 348 -4.33 -12.38 -2.90
N HIS A 349 -3.04 -12.77 -2.91
CA HIS A 349 -2.60 -14.01 -2.28
C HIS A 349 -2.75 -13.96 -0.75
N SER A 350 -3.25 -15.04 -0.19
CA SER A 350 -3.42 -15.24 1.25
C SER A 350 -3.49 -16.74 1.54
N PRO A 351 -3.43 -17.20 2.78
CA PRO A 351 -3.59 -18.62 3.09
C PRO A 351 -4.89 -19.26 2.57
N THR A 352 -5.95 -18.46 2.39
CA THR A 352 -7.22 -18.92 1.83
C THR A 352 -7.34 -18.73 0.30
N ASN A 353 -6.34 -18.11 -0.32
CA ASN A 353 -6.28 -17.82 -1.76
C ASN A 353 -4.84 -17.92 -2.26
N ASP A 354 -4.25 -19.12 -2.15
CA ASP A 354 -2.83 -19.36 -2.41
C ASP A 354 -2.61 -20.13 -3.72
N PHE A 355 -1.77 -19.57 -4.58
CA PHE A 355 -1.36 -20.15 -5.86
C PHE A 355 0.14 -20.43 -5.94
N GLY A 356 0.85 -20.42 -4.80
CA GLY A 356 2.28 -20.67 -4.70
C GLY A 356 3.15 -19.47 -5.05
N THR A 357 2.61 -18.25 -4.93
CA THR A 357 3.32 -17.02 -5.25
C THR A 357 3.74 -16.30 -3.97
N ILE A 358 5.02 -15.94 -3.89
CA ILE A 358 5.62 -15.15 -2.80
C ILE A 358 5.95 -13.75 -3.33
N SER A 359 5.68 -12.74 -2.50
CA SER A 359 6.03 -11.35 -2.75
C SER A 359 7.06 -10.89 -1.73
N PRO A 360 8.26 -10.47 -2.15
CA PRO A 360 9.29 -9.97 -1.23
C PRO A 360 8.78 -8.83 -0.35
N THR A 361 8.03 -7.89 -0.90
CA THR A 361 7.46 -6.76 -0.16
C THR A 361 6.67 -7.20 1.07
N ALA A 362 5.92 -8.31 1.00
CA ALA A 362 5.10 -8.78 2.12
C ALA A 362 5.94 -9.13 3.35
N ALA A 363 7.03 -9.90 3.16
CA ALA A 363 7.95 -10.26 4.22
C ALA A 363 8.79 -9.08 4.71
N LEU A 364 9.20 -8.18 3.80
CA LEU A 364 10.07 -7.04 4.14
C LEU A 364 9.28 -5.89 4.77
N SER A 365 8.04 -5.67 4.37
CA SER A 365 7.16 -4.70 5.05
C SER A 365 6.70 -5.19 6.43
N ALA A 366 6.99 -6.43 6.78
CA ALA A 366 6.71 -7.01 8.09
C ALA A 366 7.85 -6.81 9.12
N PHE A 367 8.96 -6.16 8.76
CA PHE A 367 10.10 -5.92 9.66
C PHE A 367 9.71 -5.42 11.05
N PRO A 368 8.79 -4.48 11.24
CA PRO A 368 8.43 -4.03 12.58
C PRO A 368 7.84 -5.15 13.45
N TYR A 369 7.10 -6.07 12.85
CA TYR A 369 6.35 -7.12 13.56
C TYR A 369 7.15 -8.39 13.81
N THR A 370 8.04 -8.73 12.87
CA THR A 370 8.79 -9.99 12.87
C THR A 370 10.21 -9.80 12.34
N PRO A 371 11.07 -8.97 13.01
CA PRO A 371 12.37 -8.57 12.46
C PRO A 371 13.29 -9.75 12.14
N ASP A 372 13.33 -10.77 12.99
CA ASP A 372 14.20 -11.91 12.77
C ASP A 372 13.79 -12.76 11.56
N TYR A 373 12.47 -12.98 11.38
CA TYR A 373 11.96 -13.73 10.23
C TYR A 373 12.06 -12.90 8.94
N SER A 374 11.80 -11.61 9.01
CA SER A 374 11.95 -10.70 7.88
C SER A 374 13.42 -10.60 7.43
N MET A 375 14.38 -10.57 8.37
CA MET A 375 15.80 -10.55 8.03
C MET A 375 16.26 -11.87 7.40
N LYS A 376 15.78 -13.01 7.87
CA LYS A 376 16.06 -14.30 7.24
C LYS A 376 15.51 -14.36 5.81
N ALA A 377 14.27 -13.89 5.62
CA ALA A 377 13.66 -13.80 4.30
C ALA A 377 14.46 -12.85 3.37
N LEU A 378 14.84 -11.67 3.85
CA LEU A 378 15.65 -10.71 3.12
C LEU A 378 16.96 -11.32 2.64
N LYS A 379 17.69 -12.02 3.53
CA LYS A 379 18.95 -12.69 3.19
C LYS A 379 18.73 -13.78 2.13
N HIS A 380 17.69 -14.59 2.27
CA HIS A 380 17.32 -15.60 1.28
C HIS A 380 16.99 -14.97 -0.08
N PHE A 381 16.15 -13.96 -0.10
CA PHE A 381 15.78 -13.27 -1.34
C PHE A 381 16.99 -12.62 -2.03
N TYR A 382 17.88 -12.00 -1.26
CA TYR A 382 19.04 -11.31 -1.83
C TYR A 382 20.16 -12.26 -2.24
N TYR A 383 20.60 -13.20 -1.34
CA TYR A 383 21.76 -14.03 -1.61
C TYR A 383 21.46 -15.29 -2.41
N ASP A 384 20.27 -15.89 -2.23
CA ASP A 384 19.93 -17.16 -2.87
C ASP A 384 19.11 -16.97 -4.14
N LEU A 385 18.19 -15.99 -4.15
CA LEU A 385 17.30 -15.72 -5.28
C LEU A 385 17.60 -14.43 -6.04
N GLY A 386 18.58 -13.63 -5.61
CA GLY A 386 18.85 -12.31 -6.16
C GLY A 386 19.08 -12.29 -7.67
N ASP A 387 19.72 -13.32 -8.22
CA ASP A 387 19.92 -13.45 -9.68
C ASP A 387 18.60 -13.49 -10.48
N LYS A 388 17.46 -13.74 -9.82
CA LYS A 388 16.14 -13.90 -10.43
C LYS A 388 15.17 -12.78 -10.10
N ILE A 389 15.27 -12.21 -8.89
CA ILE A 389 14.26 -11.27 -8.36
C ILE A 389 14.82 -9.92 -7.92
N TRP A 390 16.14 -9.69 -8.01
CA TRP A 390 16.77 -8.39 -7.70
C TRP A 390 17.16 -7.68 -9.00
N GLY A 391 16.74 -6.42 -9.14
CA GLY A 391 17.00 -5.64 -10.35
C GLY A 391 17.11 -4.15 -10.13
N GLU A 392 16.68 -3.39 -11.11
CA GLU A 392 16.90 -1.94 -11.21
C GLU A 392 16.29 -1.15 -10.03
N TYR A 393 15.15 -1.60 -9.51
CA TYR A 393 14.43 -0.95 -8.42
C TYR A 393 14.27 -1.84 -7.18
N GLY A 394 15.30 -2.64 -6.89
CA GLY A 394 15.26 -3.58 -5.76
C GLY A 394 14.63 -4.92 -6.15
N PHE A 395 13.85 -5.49 -5.25
CA PHE A 395 13.14 -6.74 -5.52
C PHE A 395 11.99 -6.53 -6.49
N THR A 396 11.86 -7.44 -7.45
CA THR A 396 10.67 -7.50 -8.31
C THR A 396 9.45 -7.94 -7.52
N ASP A 397 8.27 -7.65 -8.04
CA ASP A 397 7.00 -7.75 -7.35
C ASP A 397 6.73 -9.11 -6.72
N ALA A 398 6.90 -10.19 -7.48
CA ALA A 398 6.58 -11.54 -7.00
C ALA A 398 7.32 -12.64 -7.75
N PHE A 399 7.29 -13.86 -7.20
CA PHE A 399 7.81 -15.05 -7.86
C PHE A 399 7.04 -16.32 -7.46
N ASN A 400 7.13 -17.35 -8.30
CA ASN A 400 6.56 -18.67 -8.06
C ASN A 400 7.55 -19.76 -8.50
N GLU A 401 8.25 -20.36 -7.55
CA GLU A 401 9.26 -21.39 -7.85
C GLU A 401 8.65 -22.69 -8.38
N THR A 402 7.41 -23.01 -7.97
CA THR A 402 6.70 -24.19 -8.50
C THR A 402 6.45 -24.08 -10.00
N LYS A 403 6.17 -22.86 -10.47
CA LYS A 403 5.96 -22.56 -11.88
C LYS A 403 7.24 -22.12 -12.61
N ASN A 404 8.36 -21.99 -11.89
CA ASN A 404 9.60 -21.39 -12.38
C ASN A 404 9.34 -20.01 -13.03
N TRP A 405 8.48 -19.22 -12.40
CA TRP A 405 8.09 -17.88 -12.85
C TRP A 405 8.61 -16.82 -11.87
N TYR A 406 9.14 -15.74 -12.42
CA TYR A 406 9.68 -14.60 -11.66
C TYR A 406 9.22 -13.33 -12.37
N SER A 407 8.49 -12.46 -11.64
CA SER A 407 8.04 -11.16 -12.17
C SER A 407 9.25 -10.33 -12.59
N LYS A 408 9.05 -9.51 -13.61
CA LYS A 408 10.01 -8.47 -14.02
C LYS A 408 9.48 -7.08 -13.73
N ASN A 409 8.27 -7.00 -13.18
CA ASN A 409 7.63 -5.76 -12.81
C ASN A 409 7.99 -5.33 -11.40
N TYR A 410 7.81 -4.04 -11.18
CA TYR A 410 7.77 -3.38 -9.89
C TYR A 410 6.46 -2.59 -9.83
N LEU A 411 5.78 -2.62 -8.71
CA LEU A 411 4.52 -1.92 -8.48
C LEU A 411 4.72 -0.87 -7.39
N ALA A 412 4.22 0.34 -7.61
CA ALA A 412 4.36 1.41 -6.61
C ALA A 412 3.77 1.03 -5.25
N ILE A 413 2.64 0.31 -5.29
CA ILE A 413 1.90 -0.11 -4.09
C ILE A 413 2.67 -1.12 -3.25
N ASP A 414 3.62 -1.85 -3.83
CA ASP A 414 4.46 -2.86 -3.18
C ASP A 414 5.84 -2.32 -2.81
N GLN A 415 6.44 -1.48 -3.67
CA GLN A 415 7.76 -0.88 -3.42
C GLN A 415 7.73 0.13 -2.26
N GLY A 416 6.63 0.84 -2.08
CA GLY A 416 6.49 1.85 -1.04
C GLY A 416 6.51 1.29 0.39
N PRO A 417 5.66 0.31 0.71
CA PRO A 417 5.62 -0.32 2.03
C PRO A 417 6.96 -0.91 2.45
N GLU A 418 7.72 -1.51 1.53
CA GLU A 418 9.05 -2.05 1.81
C GLU A 418 9.98 -0.97 2.37
N ILE A 419 10.07 0.20 1.71
CA ILE A 419 10.92 1.31 2.18
C ILE A 419 10.44 1.85 3.53
N VAL A 420 9.14 2.10 3.62
CA VAL A 420 8.52 2.81 4.75
C VAL A 420 8.54 1.95 6.01
N MET A 421 8.19 0.67 5.91
CA MET A 421 8.13 -0.20 7.08
C MET A 421 9.53 -0.61 7.58
N ILE A 422 10.51 -0.77 6.69
CA ILE A 422 11.91 -0.90 7.11
C ILE A 422 12.36 0.36 7.87
N GLU A 423 12.01 1.57 7.40
CA GLU A 423 12.37 2.80 8.11
C GLU A 423 11.65 2.91 9.46
N ASN A 424 10.38 2.54 9.51
CA ASN A 424 9.63 2.51 10.78
C ASN A 424 10.24 1.53 11.77
N TYR A 425 10.69 0.35 11.33
CA TYR A 425 11.44 -0.59 12.16
C TYR A 425 12.74 0.04 12.70
N ARG A 426 13.50 0.71 11.83
CA ARG A 426 14.82 1.27 12.18
C ARG A 426 14.72 2.50 13.08
N THR A 427 13.74 3.38 12.88
CA THR A 427 13.71 4.71 13.51
C THR A 427 12.34 5.17 14.00
N GLY A 428 11.26 4.59 13.50
CA GLY A 428 9.88 5.06 13.74
C GLY A 428 9.58 6.41 13.06
N LEU A 429 10.33 6.80 12.03
CA LEU A 429 10.26 8.14 11.45
C LEU A 429 8.85 8.50 10.95
N LEU A 430 8.27 7.66 10.09
CA LEU A 430 6.98 7.97 9.46
C LEU A 430 5.85 7.90 10.49
N TRP A 431 5.90 7.00 11.44
CA TRP A 431 4.97 6.92 12.57
C TRP A 431 4.99 8.21 13.39
N LYS A 432 6.18 8.68 13.79
CA LYS A 432 6.32 9.94 14.54
C LYS A 432 5.75 11.12 13.79
N LEU A 433 6.01 11.22 12.47
CA LEU A 433 5.51 12.30 11.64
C LEU A 433 3.98 12.25 11.53
N PHE A 434 3.41 11.12 11.14
CA PHE A 434 1.97 11.00 10.95
C PHE A 434 1.19 11.17 12.25
N MET A 435 1.63 10.51 13.33
CA MET A 435 0.98 10.59 14.62
C MET A 435 1.16 11.96 15.32
N SER A 436 2.09 12.80 14.87
CA SER A 436 2.24 14.19 15.36
C SER A 436 1.24 15.16 14.71
N VAL A 437 0.52 14.75 13.68
CA VAL A 437 -0.48 15.58 13.01
C VAL A 437 -1.66 15.86 13.96
N PRO A 438 -1.95 17.13 14.31
CA PRO A 438 -2.98 17.45 15.30
C PRO A 438 -4.38 16.93 14.91
N GLU A 439 -4.71 16.98 13.62
CA GLU A 439 -5.98 16.48 13.09
C GLU A 439 -6.11 14.98 13.31
N ILE A 440 -5.04 14.21 13.06
CA ILE A 440 -5.02 12.76 13.28
C ILE A 440 -5.23 12.42 14.75
N GLN A 441 -4.57 13.15 15.66
CA GLN A 441 -4.77 12.96 17.10
C GLN A 441 -6.22 13.24 17.52
N ARG A 442 -6.85 14.28 16.95
CA ARG A 442 -8.27 14.57 17.20
C ARG A 442 -9.18 13.46 16.65
N GLY A 443 -8.90 13.00 15.42
CA GLY A 443 -9.65 11.91 14.79
C GLY A 443 -9.56 10.61 15.58
N LEU A 444 -8.38 10.21 16.01
CA LEU A 444 -8.16 9.03 16.84
C LEU A 444 -8.95 9.11 18.15
N ARG A 445 -8.88 10.26 18.88
CA ARG A 445 -9.67 10.46 20.11
C ARG A 445 -11.18 10.38 19.83
N LYS A 446 -11.64 10.98 18.73
CA LYS A 446 -13.06 10.95 18.33
C LYS A 446 -13.57 9.53 18.10
N LEU A 447 -12.73 8.67 17.51
CA LEU A 447 -13.05 7.26 17.26
C LEU A 447 -12.81 6.34 18.47
N GLY A 448 -12.39 6.89 19.62
CA GLY A 448 -12.14 6.12 20.84
C GLY A 448 -10.83 5.35 20.88
N PHE A 449 -9.84 5.76 20.05
CA PHE A 449 -8.52 5.16 20.12
C PHE A 449 -7.67 5.72 21.25
N GLU A 450 -6.97 4.81 21.92
CA GLU A 450 -5.89 5.10 22.86
C GLU A 450 -4.53 4.92 22.16
N SER A 451 -3.60 5.82 22.42
CA SER A 451 -2.21 5.72 21.99
C SER A 451 -1.34 6.68 22.81
N ALA A 452 -0.02 6.53 22.75
CA ALA A 452 0.93 7.48 23.36
C ALA A 452 0.75 8.93 22.83
N TYR A 453 0.17 9.10 21.65
CA TYR A 453 -0.05 10.40 21.01
C TYR A 453 -1.42 11.01 21.32
N THR A 454 -2.36 10.26 21.83
CA THR A 454 -3.72 10.75 22.17
C THR A 454 -3.88 11.16 23.63
N ASN A 455 -2.95 10.78 24.51
CA ASN A 455 -3.00 10.99 25.97
C ASN A 455 -2.40 12.34 26.42
N LYS A 456 -2.19 13.30 25.49
CA LYS A 456 -1.64 14.63 25.79
C LYS A 456 -2.71 15.72 25.74
#